data_2971e00e98a5b4bcce76fc83ea474d55
#
_entry.id   2971e00e98a5b4bcce76fc83ea474d55
#
_cell.length_a   1.000
_cell.length_b   1.000
_cell.length_c   1.000
_cell.angle_alpha   90.00
_cell.angle_beta   90.00
_cell.angle_gamma   90.00
#
_symmetry.space_group_name_H-M   'P 1'
#
loop_
_entity.id
_entity.type
_entity.pdbx_description
1 polymer ?
#
loop_
_entity_poly.entity_id
_entity_poly.type
_entity_poly.pdbx_seq_one_letter_code
_entity_poly.pdbx_strand_id
1 'polypeptide(L)'
;YLEEFLWLLARRLGRARRPGPRARAEQKQVALVEGARLYFAENLDREPTLDEICRAVGCSKPLLQQAFRARTGRTVRDYFIRFKIEQAGALLAQGYPPGEVARMLGYASQSYFSQRFRALTGQTPTAYRRAPKPLHLCGG
;
A
#
# COMPACT_ATOMS: atom_id res chain seq x y z
N TYR A 1 -4.83 -6.45 36.22
CA TYR A 1 -5.82 -6.07 35.26
C TYR A 1 -5.57 -6.70 33.89
N LEU A 2 -6.45 -6.44 32.92
CA LEU A 2 -6.46 -7.09 31.62
C LEU A 2 -5.14 -6.97 30.85
N GLU A 3 -4.49 -5.82 30.91
CA GLU A 3 -3.22 -5.58 30.23
C GLU A 3 -2.07 -6.40 30.81
N GLU A 4 -1.99 -6.49 32.12
CA GLU A 4 -0.98 -7.31 32.82
C GLU A 4 -1.21 -8.79 32.55
N PHE A 5 -2.46 -9.23 32.52
CA PHE A 5 -2.82 -10.60 32.21
C PHE A 5 -2.46 -10.98 30.77
N LEU A 6 -2.78 -10.13 29.82
CA LEU A 6 -2.43 -10.32 28.42
C LEU A 6 -0.91 -10.35 28.22
N TRP A 7 -0.19 -9.48 28.93
CA TRP A 7 1.26 -9.42 28.84
C TRP A 7 1.93 -10.67 29.42
N LEU A 8 1.43 -11.16 30.55
CA LEU A 8 1.87 -12.41 31.18
C LEU A 8 1.56 -13.63 30.30
N LEU A 9 0.39 -13.65 29.67
CA LEU A 9 -0.01 -14.70 28.74
C LEU A 9 0.87 -14.69 27.49
N ALA A 10 1.11 -13.52 26.92
CA ALA A 10 2.00 -13.34 25.77
C ALA A 10 3.43 -13.76 26.10
N ARG A 11 3.89 -13.47 27.32
CA ARG A 11 5.23 -13.85 27.78
C ARG A 11 5.35 -15.36 27.98
N ARG A 12 4.32 -16.02 28.52
CA ARG A 12 4.29 -17.48 28.66
C ARG A 12 4.22 -18.18 27.31
N LEU A 13 3.40 -17.68 26.41
CA LEU A 13 3.28 -18.19 25.05
C LEU A 13 4.54 -17.93 24.24
N GLY A 14 5.19 -16.77 24.43
CA GLY A 14 6.45 -16.42 23.77
C GLY A 14 7.64 -17.27 24.21
N ARG A 15 7.64 -17.78 25.43
CA ARG A 15 8.68 -18.70 25.91
C ARG A 15 8.52 -20.12 25.39
N ALA A 16 7.26 -20.55 25.19
CA ALA A 16 6.94 -21.89 24.71
C ALA A 16 7.06 -22.01 23.19
N ARG A 17 6.95 -20.90 22.45
CA ARG A 17 6.92 -20.90 20.98
C ARG A 17 7.77 -19.77 20.43
N ARG A 18 9.06 -19.99 20.33
CA ARG A 18 9.89 -19.13 19.49
C ARG A 18 9.45 -19.35 18.04
N PRO A 19 9.20 -18.28 17.25
CA PRO A 19 8.85 -18.46 15.85
C PRO A 19 9.97 -19.23 15.13
N GLY A 20 9.59 -20.28 14.40
CA GLY A 20 10.51 -21.04 13.58
C GLY A 20 11.07 -20.18 12.44
N PRO A 21 12.08 -20.70 11.69
CA PRO A 21 12.68 -19.95 10.59
C PRO A 21 11.67 -19.46 9.56
N ARG A 22 10.65 -20.26 9.27
CA ARG A 22 9.58 -19.88 8.33
C ARG A 22 8.74 -18.72 8.86
N ALA A 23 8.35 -18.77 10.13
CA ALA A 23 7.56 -17.70 10.75
C ALA A 23 8.34 -16.40 10.82
N ARG A 24 9.66 -16.46 11.07
CA ARG A 24 10.53 -15.27 11.07
C ARG A 24 10.64 -14.67 9.67
N ALA A 25 10.76 -15.52 8.65
CA ALA A 25 10.82 -15.06 7.26
C ALA A 25 9.51 -14.37 6.87
N GLU A 26 8.36 -14.94 7.25
CA GLU A 26 7.06 -14.33 7.00
C GLU A 26 6.90 -12.99 7.74
N GLN A 27 7.30 -12.91 9.01
CA GLN A 27 7.29 -11.66 9.77
C GLN A 27 8.17 -10.59 9.14
N LYS A 28 9.35 -10.99 8.64
CA LYS A 28 10.25 -10.08 7.95
C LYS A 28 9.63 -9.56 6.65
N GLN A 29 8.97 -10.44 5.88
CA GLN A 29 8.25 -10.05 4.67
C GLN A 29 7.13 -9.05 4.96
N VAL A 30 6.33 -9.29 5.99
CA VAL A 30 5.28 -8.38 6.43
C VAL A 30 5.87 -7.02 6.79
N ALA A 31 6.95 -6.99 7.55
CA ALA A 31 7.61 -5.75 7.95
C ALA A 31 8.14 -4.97 6.74
N LEU A 32 8.69 -5.66 5.74
CA LEU A 32 9.19 -5.02 4.52
C LEU A 32 8.04 -4.40 3.71
N VAL A 33 6.93 -5.10 3.55
CA VAL A 33 5.76 -4.60 2.83
C VAL A 33 5.16 -3.39 3.56
N GLU A 34 5.01 -3.46 4.88
CA GLU A 34 4.49 -2.34 5.67
C GLU A 34 5.43 -1.12 5.64
N GLY A 35 6.73 -1.35 5.71
CA GLY A 35 7.72 -0.28 5.60
C GLY A 35 7.66 0.41 4.24
N ALA A 36 7.54 -0.37 3.16
CA ALA A 36 7.38 0.17 1.81
C ALA A 36 6.07 0.94 1.66
N ARG A 37 4.99 0.43 2.25
CA ARG A 37 3.69 1.09 2.22
C ARG A 37 3.72 2.46 2.91
N LEU A 38 4.38 2.57 4.04
CA LEU A 38 4.58 3.84 4.73
C LEU A 38 5.39 4.82 3.87
N TYR A 39 6.43 4.31 3.22
CA TYR A 39 7.23 5.11 2.29
C TYR A 39 6.40 5.60 1.11
N PHE A 40 5.53 4.77 0.56
CA PHE A 40 4.61 5.17 -0.51
C PHE A 40 3.68 6.29 -0.05
N ALA A 41 3.13 6.19 1.16
CA ALA A 41 2.24 7.21 1.71
C ALA A 41 2.92 8.58 1.83
N GLU A 42 4.22 8.59 2.11
CA GLU A 42 5.00 9.81 2.20
C GLU A 42 5.44 10.37 0.85
N ASN A 43 5.35 9.58 -0.22
CA ASN A 43 5.85 9.91 -1.56
C ASN A 43 4.79 9.74 -2.64
N LEU A 44 3.55 10.12 -2.35
CA LEU A 44 2.42 9.96 -3.28
C LEU A 44 2.52 10.88 -4.50
N ASP A 45 3.24 11.98 -4.38
CA ASP A 45 3.38 13.00 -5.43
C ASP A 45 4.43 12.66 -6.49
N ARG A 46 5.09 11.50 -6.39
CA ARG A 46 6.12 11.06 -7.32
C ARG A 46 6.13 9.54 -7.45
N GLU A 47 6.91 9.02 -8.38
CA GLU A 47 7.17 7.58 -8.49
C GLU A 47 8.57 7.27 -7.96
N PRO A 48 8.69 6.74 -6.73
CA PRO A 48 9.99 6.33 -6.22
C PRO A 48 10.54 5.13 -6.99
N THR A 49 11.84 5.11 -7.21
CA THR A 49 12.51 3.97 -7.83
C THR A 49 12.57 2.79 -6.85
N LEU A 50 12.75 1.59 -7.38
CA LEU A 50 12.93 0.39 -6.55
C LEU A 50 14.13 0.54 -5.61
N ASP A 51 15.21 1.16 -6.08
CA ASP A 51 16.40 1.44 -5.26
C ASP A 51 16.09 2.36 -4.08
N GLU A 52 15.31 3.40 -4.31
CA GLU A 52 14.88 4.32 -3.25
C GLU A 52 14.06 3.60 -2.17
N ILE A 53 13.12 2.77 -2.61
CA ILE A 53 12.27 1.99 -1.70
C ILE A 53 13.13 1.02 -0.89
N CYS A 54 14.04 0.32 -1.54
CA CYS A 54 14.95 -0.62 -0.88
C CYS A 54 15.81 0.06 0.18
N ARG A 55 16.33 1.26 -0.11
CA ARG A 55 17.08 2.05 0.86
C ARG A 55 16.24 2.46 2.06
N ALA A 56 15.00 2.87 1.79
CA ALA A 56 14.10 3.32 2.85
C ALA A 56 13.74 2.19 3.81
N VAL A 57 13.54 0.97 3.32
CA VAL A 57 13.18 -0.19 4.15
C VAL A 57 14.38 -1.04 4.57
N GLY A 58 15.58 -0.76 4.03
CA GLY A 58 16.81 -1.44 4.42
C GLY A 58 16.93 -2.87 3.94
N CYS A 59 16.62 -3.13 2.67
CA CYS A 59 16.72 -4.48 2.10
C CYS A 59 17.23 -4.46 0.66
N SER A 60 17.53 -5.64 0.12
CA SER A 60 17.90 -5.82 -1.28
C SER A 60 16.65 -5.85 -2.19
N LYS A 61 16.85 -5.57 -3.48
CA LYS A 61 15.77 -5.63 -4.48
C LYS A 61 15.09 -7.00 -4.54
N PRO A 62 15.84 -8.11 -4.65
CA PRO A 62 15.21 -9.43 -4.71
C PRO A 62 14.37 -9.74 -3.47
N LEU A 63 14.84 -9.33 -2.29
CA LEU A 63 14.13 -9.56 -1.05
C LEU A 63 12.82 -8.79 -1.00
N LEU A 64 12.83 -7.52 -1.42
CA LEU A 64 11.62 -6.70 -1.48
C LEU A 64 10.61 -7.24 -2.48
N GLN A 65 11.08 -7.61 -3.67
CA GLN A 65 10.22 -8.20 -4.71
C GLN A 65 9.59 -9.50 -4.24
N GLN A 66 10.35 -10.37 -3.60
CA GLN A 66 9.87 -11.62 -3.04
C GLN A 66 8.82 -11.37 -1.95
N ALA A 67 9.06 -10.42 -1.07
CA ALA A 67 8.13 -10.06 0.00
C ALA A 67 6.78 -9.59 -0.56
N PHE A 68 6.80 -8.70 -1.56
CA PHE A 68 5.56 -8.22 -2.19
C PHE A 68 4.81 -9.36 -2.89
N ARG A 69 5.50 -10.20 -3.64
CA ARG A 69 4.88 -11.37 -4.30
C ARG A 69 4.24 -12.32 -3.29
N ALA A 70 4.97 -12.62 -2.22
CA ALA A 70 4.50 -13.56 -1.20
C ALA A 70 3.32 -13.02 -0.40
N ARG A 71 3.33 -11.71 -0.07
CA ARG A 71 2.31 -11.12 0.81
C ARG A 71 1.13 -10.52 0.05
N THR A 72 1.35 -9.98 -1.15
CA THR A 72 0.31 -9.25 -1.90
C THR A 72 -0.07 -9.91 -3.22
N GLY A 73 0.74 -10.83 -3.72
CA GLY A 73 0.56 -11.42 -5.04
C GLY A 73 0.91 -10.47 -6.19
N ARG A 74 1.48 -9.30 -5.90
CA ARG A 74 1.73 -8.24 -6.87
C ARG A 74 3.19 -7.82 -6.87
N THR A 75 3.61 -7.19 -7.98
CA THR A 75 4.91 -6.53 -8.01
C THR A 75 4.85 -5.25 -7.15
N VAL A 76 6.02 -4.76 -6.75
CA VAL A 76 6.15 -3.51 -5.99
C VAL A 76 5.50 -2.36 -6.76
N ARG A 77 5.77 -2.25 -8.06
CA ARG A 77 5.23 -1.19 -8.91
C ARG A 77 3.71 -1.29 -9.04
N ASP A 78 3.17 -2.48 -9.31
CA ASP A 78 1.73 -2.66 -9.42
C ASP A 78 1.02 -2.31 -8.11
N TYR A 79 1.61 -2.70 -6.99
CA TYR A 79 1.08 -2.35 -5.67
C TYR A 79 1.06 -0.82 -5.47
N PHE A 80 2.14 -0.13 -5.83
CA PHE A 80 2.23 1.32 -5.70
C PHE A 80 1.19 2.04 -6.56
N ILE A 81 1.00 1.60 -7.81
CA ILE A 81 0.00 2.18 -8.72
C ILE A 81 -1.40 2.06 -8.10
N ARG A 82 -1.74 0.90 -7.57
CA ARG A 82 -3.04 0.65 -6.93
C ARG A 82 -3.19 1.44 -5.64
N PHE A 83 -2.14 1.53 -4.86
CA PHE A 83 -2.11 2.33 -3.64
C PHE A 83 -2.43 3.80 -3.93
N LYS A 84 -1.83 4.39 -4.98
CA LYS A 84 -2.13 5.76 -5.38
C LYS A 84 -3.59 5.94 -5.78
N ILE A 85 -4.15 5.00 -6.51
CA ILE A 85 -5.56 5.05 -6.93
C ILE A 85 -6.50 4.95 -5.72
N GLU A 86 -6.18 4.14 -4.74
CA GLU A 86 -6.95 4.07 -3.49
C GLU A 86 -6.92 5.39 -2.73
N GLN A 87 -5.75 6.02 -2.66
CA GLN A 87 -5.61 7.34 -2.04
C GLN A 87 -6.39 8.40 -2.83
N ALA A 88 -6.38 8.30 -4.15
CA ALA A 88 -7.18 9.17 -5.00
C ALA A 88 -8.67 9.05 -4.69
N GLY A 89 -9.15 7.81 -4.52
CA GLY A 89 -10.54 7.55 -4.14
C GLY A 89 -10.90 8.21 -2.81
N ALA A 90 -10.03 8.12 -1.82
CA ALA A 90 -10.24 8.75 -0.52
C ALA A 90 -10.33 10.28 -0.64
N LEU A 91 -9.46 10.90 -1.43
CA LEU A 91 -9.49 12.35 -1.67
C LEU A 91 -10.74 12.79 -2.42
N LEU A 92 -11.14 12.05 -3.44
CA LEU A 92 -12.38 12.32 -4.17
C LEU A 92 -13.61 12.22 -3.26
N ALA A 93 -13.63 11.23 -2.38
CA ALA A 93 -14.71 11.05 -1.41
C ALA A 93 -14.78 12.21 -0.41
N GLN A 94 -13.65 12.85 -0.12
CA GLN A 94 -13.59 14.06 0.72
C GLN A 94 -14.08 15.30 -0.01
N GLY A 95 -14.29 15.23 -1.32
CA GLY A 95 -14.81 16.32 -2.12
C GLY A 95 -13.79 17.05 -2.99
N TYR A 96 -12.53 16.64 -2.99
CA TYR A 96 -11.52 17.28 -3.83
C TYR A 96 -11.82 17.08 -5.31
N PRO A 97 -11.68 18.13 -6.14
CA PRO A 97 -11.90 18.00 -7.59
C PRO A 97 -10.87 17.07 -8.25
N PRO A 98 -11.25 16.36 -9.34
CA PRO A 98 -10.31 15.43 -9.99
C PRO A 98 -8.99 16.06 -10.45
N GLY A 99 -9.02 17.30 -10.94
CA GLY A 99 -7.80 18.01 -11.34
C GLY A 99 -6.85 18.27 -10.18
N GLU A 100 -7.40 18.59 -9.02
CA GLU A 100 -6.61 18.82 -7.81
C GLU A 100 -6.04 17.51 -7.28
N VAL A 101 -6.82 16.43 -7.28
CA VAL A 101 -6.36 15.10 -6.88
C VAL A 101 -5.22 14.64 -7.78
N ALA A 102 -5.35 14.82 -9.10
CA ALA A 102 -4.30 14.48 -10.06
C ALA A 102 -2.99 15.21 -9.74
N ARG A 103 -3.07 16.48 -9.42
CA ARG A 103 -1.90 17.30 -9.07
C ARG A 103 -1.29 16.84 -7.75
N MET A 104 -2.10 16.61 -6.72
CA MET A 104 -1.64 16.17 -5.41
C MET A 104 -0.90 14.84 -5.47
N LEU A 105 -1.30 13.95 -6.37
CA LEU A 105 -0.71 12.63 -6.53
C LEU A 105 0.37 12.56 -7.62
N GLY A 106 0.78 13.71 -8.15
CA GLY A 106 1.90 13.79 -9.09
C GLY A 106 1.62 13.25 -10.48
N TYR A 107 0.36 13.19 -10.90
CA TYR A 107 0.02 12.81 -12.27
C TYR A 107 0.35 13.92 -13.23
N ALA A 108 0.84 13.55 -14.42
CA ALA A 108 1.25 14.52 -15.45
C ALA A 108 0.07 15.35 -15.95
N SER A 109 -1.15 14.80 -15.99
CA SER A 109 -2.36 15.49 -16.42
C SER A 109 -3.59 14.88 -15.74
N GLN A 110 -4.67 15.66 -15.69
CA GLN A 110 -5.96 15.18 -15.25
C GLN A 110 -6.50 14.08 -16.15
N SER A 111 -6.29 14.20 -17.46
CA SER A 111 -6.70 13.18 -18.44
C SER A 111 -6.04 11.83 -18.16
N TYR A 112 -4.73 11.83 -17.94
CA TYR A 112 -4.00 10.60 -17.63
C TYR A 112 -4.50 9.99 -16.33
N PHE A 113 -4.67 10.80 -15.30
CA PHE A 113 -5.23 10.35 -14.02
C PHE A 113 -6.62 9.72 -14.22
N SER A 114 -7.51 10.41 -14.96
CA SER A 114 -8.87 9.93 -15.18
C SER A 114 -8.90 8.58 -15.90
N GLN A 115 -8.04 8.39 -16.90
CA GLN A 115 -7.93 7.13 -17.61
C GLN A 115 -7.44 6.00 -16.69
N ARG A 116 -6.43 6.27 -15.89
CA ARG A 116 -5.90 5.28 -14.93
C ARG A 116 -6.94 4.92 -13.88
N PHE A 117 -7.60 5.91 -13.33
CA PHE A 117 -8.62 5.70 -12.31
C PHE A 117 -9.77 4.85 -12.87
N ARG A 118 -10.27 5.19 -14.06
CA ARG A 118 -11.32 4.42 -14.71
C ARG A 118 -10.88 2.99 -15.05
N ALA A 119 -9.67 2.82 -15.53
CA ALA A 119 -9.13 1.50 -15.89
C ALA A 119 -9.07 0.57 -14.67
N LEU A 120 -8.73 1.09 -13.48
CA LEU A 120 -8.58 0.30 -12.27
C LEU A 120 -9.86 0.19 -11.44
N THR A 121 -10.74 1.18 -11.47
CA THR A 121 -11.96 1.22 -10.63
C THR A 121 -13.24 0.97 -11.40
N GLY A 122 -13.22 1.09 -12.72
CA GLY A 122 -14.40 1.01 -13.56
C GLY A 122 -15.25 2.28 -13.60
N GLN A 123 -14.84 3.33 -12.88
CA GLN A 123 -15.56 4.60 -12.78
C GLN A 123 -14.65 5.77 -13.10
N THR A 124 -15.22 6.85 -13.64
CA THR A 124 -14.48 8.09 -13.77
C THR A 124 -14.32 8.74 -12.39
N PRO A 125 -13.27 9.54 -12.17
CA PRO A 125 -13.11 10.28 -10.92
C PRO A 125 -14.32 11.15 -10.58
N THR A 126 -14.91 11.79 -11.59
CA THR A 126 -16.10 12.63 -11.40
C THR A 126 -17.30 11.82 -10.93
N ALA A 127 -17.56 10.67 -11.54
CA ALA A 127 -18.64 9.77 -11.13
C ALA A 127 -18.42 9.25 -9.72
N TYR A 128 -17.19 8.85 -9.40
CA TYR A 128 -16.84 8.37 -8.05
C TYR A 128 -17.02 9.47 -7.00
N ARG A 129 -16.61 10.69 -7.31
CA ARG A 129 -16.76 11.84 -6.39
C ARG A 129 -18.22 12.10 -6.04
N ARG A 130 -19.12 11.94 -7.01
CA ARG A 130 -20.57 12.15 -6.81
C ARG A 130 -21.21 11.07 -5.92
N ALA A 131 -20.77 9.82 -6.08
CA ALA A 131 -21.33 8.68 -5.35
C ALA A 131 -20.19 7.75 -4.93
N PRO A 132 -19.40 8.11 -3.90
CA PRO A 132 -18.30 7.28 -3.44
C PRO A 132 -18.81 5.93 -2.91
N LYS A 133 -18.14 4.87 -3.30
CA LYS A 133 -18.40 3.51 -2.81
C LYS A 133 -17.08 2.79 -2.58
N PRO A 134 -17.09 1.66 -1.83
CA PRO A 134 -15.86 0.89 -1.66
C PRO A 134 -15.24 0.55 -3.01
N LEU A 135 -13.92 0.78 -3.15
CA LEU A 135 -13.21 0.52 -4.39
C LEU A 135 -12.88 -0.96 -4.51
N HIS A 136 -13.27 -1.53 -5.65
CA HIS A 136 -12.82 -2.84 -6.08
C HIS A 136 -11.94 -2.63 -7.30
N LEU A 137 -10.62 -2.74 -7.11
CA LEU A 137 -9.67 -2.52 -8.18
C LEU A 137 -9.66 -3.71 -9.14
N CYS A 138 -9.89 -3.42 -10.42
CA CYS A 138 -9.92 -4.42 -11.47
C CYS A 138 -8.50 -4.93 -11.78
N GLY A 139 -8.43 -6.16 -12.32
CA GLY A 139 -7.18 -6.74 -12.75
C GLY A 139 -6.38 -7.33 -11.59
N GLY A 140 -6.71 -8.51 -11.26
CA GLY A 140 -6.10 -9.30 -10.19
C GLY A 140 -4.69 -9.75 -10.40
#